data_c633239d03fecd4fdb82aa5d70687455
#
_entry.id   c633239d03fecd4fdb82aa5d70687455
#
_cell.length_a   1.000
_cell.length_b   1.000
_cell.length_c   1.000
_cell.angle_alpha   90.00
_cell.angle_beta   90.00
_cell.angle_gamma   90.00
#
_symmetry.space_group_name_H-M   'P 1'
#
loop_
_entity.id
_entity.type
_entity.pdbx_description
1 polymer ?
#
loop_
_entity_poly.entity_id
_entity_poly.type
_entity_poly.pdbx_seq_one_letter_code
_entity_poly.pdbx_strand_id
1 'polypeptide(L)'
;MQEGKVNYFIGNDPKKWKSNIPTYKTVVYKGIYNNIDMKFYGNNRQMEYDIVVKPGASPSRVQFSYHGIEGLQVTEDGDLEISLKDDKIIQKRPYVYQEIDGKRVERDGKFRVLSSELGIPPQNPKSKSKVRNRKFIYGFQVASYDKRYPLVIDPVLEYSTYLGGSGNDHGIHMAIDGLGNAYVTGYTQSTDFPTASAYRGSNAGGYDAFVTKISASGDALIYSTYLGGSADDFMVKA
;
A
#
# COMPACT_ATOMS: atom_id res chain seq x y z
N MET A 1 -22.63 0.88 8.47
CA MET A 1 -21.89 1.52 9.56
C MET A 1 -21.42 0.44 10.53
N GLN A 2 -20.22 0.53 11.05
CA GLN A 2 -19.82 -0.21 12.25
C GLN A 2 -20.43 0.52 13.46
N GLU A 3 -20.78 -0.20 14.54
CA GLU A 3 -21.33 0.43 15.75
C GLU A 3 -20.30 1.26 16.54
N GLY A 4 -19.03 1.20 16.19
CA GLY A 4 -17.95 1.97 16.83
C GLY A 4 -17.91 3.42 16.36
N LYS A 5 -17.62 4.31 17.29
CA LYS A 5 -17.29 5.72 17.02
C LYS A 5 -15.88 5.99 17.52
N VAL A 6 -15.13 6.82 16.80
CA VAL A 6 -13.77 7.23 17.18
C VAL A 6 -13.73 8.73 17.46
N ASN A 7 -12.80 9.12 18.33
CA ASN A 7 -12.55 10.50 18.65
C ASN A 7 -11.08 10.83 18.33
N TYR A 8 -10.87 11.99 17.73
CA TYR A 8 -9.54 12.51 17.42
C TYR A 8 -9.32 13.80 18.23
N PHE A 9 -8.51 13.71 19.27
CA PHE A 9 -8.11 14.82 20.13
C PHE A 9 -6.66 15.20 19.79
N ILE A 10 -6.42 15.69 18.57
CA ILE A 10 -5.09 16.00 18.06
C ILE A 10 -4.76 17.47 18.37
N GLY A 11 -3.61 17.69 19.03
CA GLY A 11 -3.11 18.99 19.41
C GLY A 11 -3.84 19.62 20.61
N ASN A 12 -3.37 20.80 21.05
CA ASN A 12 -3.82 21.47 22.27
C ASN A 12 -5.04 22.41 22.05
N ASP A 13 -5.60 22.46 20.85
CA ASP A 13 -6.78 23.30 20.55
C ASP A 13 -8.05 22.43 20.49
N PRO A 14 -8.91 22.48 21.54
CA PRO A 14 -10.14 21.68 21.58
C PRO A 14 -11.11 21.96 20.41
N LYS A 15 -11.01 23.11 19.76
CA LYS A 15 -11.85 23.46 18.60
C LYS A 15 -11.51 22.65 17.36
N LYS A 16 -10.32 22.04 17.31
CA LYS A 16 -9.86 21.14 16.25
C LYS A 16 -10.16 19.69 16.54
N TRP A 17 -10.60 19.37 17.74
CA TRP A 17 -10.95 18.00 18.11
C TRP A 17 -12.22 17.55 17.41
N LYS A 18 -12.21 16.32 16.96
CA LYS A 18 -13.36 15.70 16.32
C LYS A 18 -13.78 14.50 17.14
N SER A 19 -15.03 14.49 17.56
CA SER A 19 -15.63 13.42 18.34
C SER A 19 -16.82 12.77 17.61
N ASN A 20 -17.20 11.60 18.05
CA ASN A 20 -18.34 10.85 17.51
C ASN A 20 -18.24 10.54 16.01
N ILE A 21 -17.03 10.39 15.47
CA ILE A 21 -16.82 10.08 14.05
C ILE A 21 -17.25 8.62 13.83
N PRO A 22 -18.22 8.38 12.92
CA PRO A 22 -18.67 7.02 12.63
C PRO A 22 -17.55 6.25 11.92
N THR A 23 -17.39 4.97 12.27
CA THR A 23 -16.52 4.05 11.57
C THR A 23 -17.28 3.30 10.49
N TYR A 24 -16.59 2.93 9.43
CA TYR A 24 -17.17 2.25 8.27
C TYR A 24 -16.39 0.97 7.97
N LYS A 25 -17.08 -0.12 7.67
CA LYS A 25 -16.46 -1.37 7.21
C LYS A 25 -15.91 -1.25 5.80
N THR A 26 -16.47 -0.33 5.03
CA THR A 26 -16.18 -0.17 3.59
C THR A 26 -16.23 1.29 3.21
N VAL A 27 -15.26 1.71 2.40
CA VAL A 27 -15.23 3.02 1.75
C VAL A 27 -15.26 2.80 0.26
N VAL A 28 -16.17 3.48 -0.45
CA VAL A 28 -16.32 3.33 -1.90
C VAL A 28 -16.03 4.66 -2.58
N TYR A 29 -15.02 4.67 -3.42
CA TYR A 29 -14.76 5.75 -4.37
C TYR A 29 -15.54 5.47 -5.65
N LYS A 30 -16.65 6.19 -5.83
CA LYS A 30 -17.53 6.02 -7.00
C LYS A 30 -16.98 6.77 -8.20
N GLY A 31 -17.00 6.11 -9.36
CA GLY A 31 -16.68 6.76 -10.62
C GLY A 31 -15.21 7.19 -10.76
N ILE A 32 -14.25 6.42 -10.24
CA ILE A 32 -12.82 6.67 -10.51
C ILE A 32 -12.55 6.70 -12.03
N TYR A 33 -13.31 5.91 -12.78
CA TYR A 33 -13.58 6.04 -14.22
C TYR A 33 -15.08 5.88 -14.45
N ASN A 34 -15.59 6.29 -15.59
CA ASN A 34 -17.02 6.11 -15.91
C ASN A 34 -17.42 4.63 -15.79
N ASN A 35 -18.40 4.37 -14.92
CA ASN A 35 -18.88 3.04 -14.53
C ASN A 35 -17.83 2.12 -13.88
N ILE A 36 -16.80 2.69 -13.24
CA ILE A 36 -15.81 1.93 -12.46
C ILE A 36 -15.67 2.57 -11.08
N ASP A 37 -15.89 1.77 -10.06
CA ASP A 37 -15.72 2.16 -8.65
C ASP A 37 -14.50 1.45 -8.05
N MET A 38 -13.94 2.02 -6.99
CA MET A 38 -12.93 1.36 -6.15
C MET A 38 -13.48 1.27 -4.73
N LYS A 39 -13.45 0.08 -4.17
CA LYS A 39 -14.02 -0.23 -2.87
C LYS A 39 -12.91 -0.70 -1.94
N PHE A 40 -12.69 0.01 -0.85
CA PHE A 40 -11.75 -0.36 0.21
C PHE A 40 -12.50 -0.95 1.38
N TYR A 41 -11.95 -2.00 1.98
CA TYR A 41 -12.51 -2.64 3.17
C TYR A 41 -11.42 -3.28 4.01
N GLY A 42 -11.72 -3.47 5.30
CA GLY A 42 -10.83 -4.18 6.22
C GLY A 42 -11.20 -5.65 6.29
N ASN A 43 -10.22 -6.52 6.19
CA ASN A 43 -10.33 -7.95 6.39
C ASN A 43 -9.20 -8.43 7.30
N ASN A 44 -9.54 -8.98 8.47
CA ASN A 44 -8.57 -9.55 9.43
C ASN A 44 -7.34 -8.64 9.74
N ARG A 45 -7.57 -7.34 9.98
CA ARG A 45 -6.56 -6.28 10.18
C ARG A 45 -5.79 -5.87 8.91
N GLN A 46 -6.19 -6.35 7.76
CA GLN A 46 -5.63 -5.94 6.48
C GLN A 46 -6.61 -5.01 5.77
N MET A 47 -6.10 -4.05 5.02
CA MET A 47 -6.90 -3.23 4.14
C MET A 47 -6.80 -3.78 2.72
N GLU A 48 -7.93 -4.18 2.18
CA GLU A 48 -8.07 -4.69 0.81
C GLU A 48 -8.83 -3.70 -0.05
N TYR A 49 -8.74 -3.85 -1.35
CA TYR A 49 -9.57 -3.08 -2.27
C TYR A 49 -10.02 -3.91 -3.46
N ASP A 50 -11.24 -3.64 -3.91
CA ASP A 50 -11.82 -4.18 -5.14
C ASP A 50 -11.95 -3.07 -6.18
N ILE A 51 -11.72 -3.41 -7.43
CA ILE A 51 -12.11 -2.58 -8.58
C ILE A 51 -13.38 -3.18 -9.14
N VAL A 52 -14.48 -2.43 -9.07
CA VAL A 52 -15.79 -2.87 -9.53
C VAL A 52 -16.09 -2.24 -10.89
N VAL A 53 -16.00 -3.03 -11.94
CA VAL A 53 -16.28 -2.61 -13.32
C VAL A 53 -17.74 -2.94 -13.62
N LYS A 54 -18.59 -1.92 -13.70
CA LYS A 54 -20.02 -2.06 -13.96
C LYS A 54 -20.30 -2.32 -15.44
N PRO A 55 -21.52 -2.82 -15.79
CA PRO A 55 -21.95 -2.94 -17.18
C PRO A 55 -21.70 -1.66 -17.99
N GLY A 56 -21.21 -1.83 -19.21
CA GLY A 56 -20.87 -0.72 -20.11
C GLY A 56 -19.46 -0.13 -19.94
N ALA A 57 -18.71 -0.55 -18.91
CA ALA A 57 -17.30 -0.21 -18.79
C ALA A 57 -16.37 -1.35 -19.22
N SER A 58 -15.09 -1.04 -19.36
CA SER A 58 -14.05 -2.01 -19.69
C SER A 58 -12.95 -1.99 -18.62
N PRO A 59 -12.51 -3.16 -18.11
CA PRO A 59 -11.42 -3.26 -17.15
C PRO A 59 -10.09 -2.70 -17.70
N SER A 60 -9.91 -2.68 -19.03
CA SER A 60 -8.72 -2.14 -19.67
C SER A 60 -8.54 -0.62 -19.49
N ARG A 61 -9.57 0.09 -19.01
CA ARG A 61 -9.49 1.53 -18.68
C ARG A 61 -8.78 1.79 -17.37
N VAL A 62 -8.73 0.81 -16.49
CA VAL A 62 -8.08 0.95 -15.19
C VAL A 62 -6.57 0.93 -15.39
N GLN A 63 -5.91 1.99 -14.92
CA GLN A 63 -4.48 2.15 -15.04
C GLN A 63 -3.89 2.62 -13.72
N PHE A 64 -2.78 2.03 -13.35
CA PHE A 64 -1.94 2.42 -12.22
C PHE A 64 -0.56 2.79 -12.72
N SER A 65 0.12 3.63 -11.98
CA SER A 65 1.49 3.99 -12.32
C SER A 65 2.43 3.90 -11.13
N TYR A 66 3.61 3.35 -11.38
CA TYR A 66 4.73 3.41 -10.46
C TYR A 66 5.75 4.45 -10.92
N HIS A 67 6.31 5.16 -9.96
CA HIS A 67 7.40 6.09 -10.15
C HIS A 67 8.60 5.67 -9.30
N GLY A 68 9.81 5.88 -9.81
CA GLY A 68 11.03 5.59 -9.06
C GLY A 68 11.46 4.12 -9.01
N ILE A 69 10.80 3.27 -9.80
CA ILE A 69 11.18 1.86 -9.99
C ILE A 69 12.10 1.72 -11.20
N GLU A 70 12.83 0.60 -11.31
CA GLU A 70 13.75 0.33 -12.41
C GLU A 70 13.12 -0.48 -13.55
N GLY A 71 12.14 -1.32 -13.23
CA GLY A 71 11.46 -2.16 -14.20
C GLY A 71 10.07 -2.59 -13.75
N LEU A 72 9.26 -3.01 -14.72
CA LEU A 72 7.93 -3.57 -14.50
C LEU A 72 7.66 -4.62 -15.58
N GLN A 73 7.36 -5.83 -15.16
CA GLN A 73 7.02 -6.93 -16.08
C GLN A 73 5.96 -7.85 -15.49
N VAL A 74 5.30 -8.60 -16.37
CA VAL A 74 4.37 -9.67 -15.96
C VAL A 74 5.11 -10.99 -16.10
N THR A 75 5.09 -11.79 -15.04
CA THR A 75 5.70 -13.14 -15.04
C THR A 75 4.85 -14.14 -15.82
N GLU A 76 5.38 -15.33 -16.06
CA GLU A 76 4.64 -16.42 -16.72
C GLU A 76 3.40 -16.83 -15.92
N ASP A 77 3.44 -16.74 -14.58
CA ASP A 77 2.31 -17.02 -13.69
C ASP A 77 1.24 -15.90 -13.69
N GLY A 78 1.51 -14.78 -14.36
CA GLY A 78 0.62 -13.62 -14.41
C GLY A 78 0.79 -12.64 -13.26
N ASP A 79 1.79 -12.81 -12.40
CA ASP A 79 2.17 -11.90 -11.33
C ASP A 79 2.83 -10.64 -11.91
N LEU A 80 2.74 -9.52 -11.21
CA LEU A 80 3.43 -8.29 -11.58
C LEU A 80 4.74 -8.19 -10.79
N GLU A 81 5.87 -8.28 -11.51
CA GLU A 81 7.19 -8.07 -10.95
C GLU A 81 7.58 -6.60 -11.10
N ILE A 82 7.91 -5.97 -9.98
CA ILE A 82 8.32 -4.58 -9.86
C ILE A 82 9.79 -4.58 -9.46
N SER A 83 10.67 -4.19 -10.37
CA SER A 83 12.11 -4.16 -10.13
C SER A 83 12.52 -2.87 -9.45
N LEU A 84 13.19 -2.98 -8.32
CA LEU A 84 13.84 -1.92 -7.58
C LEU A 84 15.34 -1.96 -7.86
N LYS A 85 16.10 -0.98 -7.36
CA LYS A 85 17.55 -0.88 -7.61
C LYS A 85 18.32 -2.15 -7.21
N ASP A 86 18.02 -2.69 -6.05
CA ASP A 86 18.75 -3.82 -5.45
C ASP A 86 17.80 -4.97 -5.02
N ASP A 87 16.49 -4.90 -5.40
CA ASP A 87 15.47 -5.85 -4.98
C ASP A 87 14.30 -5.89 -5.97
N LYS A 88 13.30 -6.73 -5.70
CA LYS A 88 12.05 -6.79 -6.46
C LYS A 88 10.85 -7.05 -5.55
N ILE A 89 9.70 -6.52 -5.96
CA ILE A 89 8.41 -6.80 -5.33
C ILE A 89 7.58 -7.63 -6.32
N ILE A 90 6.94 -8.68 -5.82
CA ILE A 90 6.01 -9.50 -6.60
C ILE A 90 4.60 -9.22 -6.09
N GLN A 91 3.75 -8.67 -6.95
CA GLN A 91 2.33 -8.57 -6.69
C GLN A 91 1.63 -9.73 -7.38
N LYS A 92 0.94 -10.55 -6.62
CA LYS A 92 0.25 -11.74 -7.15
C LYS A 92 -0.82 -11.37 -8.16
N ARG A 93 -1.03 -12.25 -9.14
CA ARG A 93 -2.09 -12.08 -10.15
C ARG A 93 -3.43 -11.79 -9.47
N PRO A 94 -4.26 -10.89 -10.03
CA PRO A 94 -5.52 -10.52 -9.40
C PRO A 94 -6.51 -11.69 -9.48
N TYR A 95 -7.29 -11.87 -8.42
CA TYR A 95 -8.47 -12.70 -8.45
C TYR A 95 -9.60 -11.92 -9.15
N VAL A 96 -10.15 -12.47 -10.22
CA VAL A 96 -11.19 -11.81 -11.00
C VAL A 96 -12.45 -12.65 -11.01
N TYR A 97 -13.60 -12.06 -10.69
CA TYR A 97 -14.86 -12.79 -10.63
C TYR A 97 -16.07 -11.93 -10.98
N GLN A 98 -17.19 -12.59 -11.24
CA GLN A 98 -18.52 -12.00 -11.35
C GLN A 98 -19.47 -12.70 -10.37
N GLU A 99 -20.43 -11.96 -9.82
CA GLU A 99 -21.56 -12.56 -9.12
C GLU A 99 -22.71 -12.72 -10.11
N ILE A 100 -23.06 -13.96 -10.43
CA ILE A 100 -24.15 -14.34 -11.34
C ILE A 100 -25.09 -15.24 -10.56
N ASP A 101 -26.35 -14.83 -10.43
CA ASP A 101 -27.40 -15.56 -9.71
C ASP A 101 -26.95 -15.97 -8.27
N GLY A 102 -26.27 -15.05 -7.57
CA GLY A 102 -25.79 -15.25 -6.19
C GLY A 102 -24.57 -16.18 -6.07
N LYS A 103 -23.96 -16.58 -7.18
CA LYS A 103 -22.75 -17.41 -7.20
C LYS A 103 -21.56 -16.62 -7.77
N ARG A 104 -20.41 -16.77 -7.14
CA ARG A 104 -19.15 -16.26 -7.70
C ARG A 104 -18.67 -17.16 -8.83
N VAL A 105 -18.48 -16.57 -10.00
CA VAL A 105 -17.94 -17.21 -11.20
C VAL A 105 -16.59 -16.57 -11.49
N GLU A 106 -15.52 -17.31 -11.30
CA GLU A 106 -14.16 -16.86 -11.57
C GLU A 106 -13.96 -16.56 -13.06
N ARG A 107 -13.13 -15.57 -13.34
CA ARG A 107 -12.69 -15.17 -14.69
C ARG A 107 -11.18 -15.12 -14.75
N ASP A 108 -10.63 -15.52 -15.86
CA ASP A 108 -9.19 -15.42 -16.07
C ASP A 108 -8.79 -13.94 -16.23
N GLY A 109 -7.96 -13.46 -15.32
CA GLY A 109 -7.48 -12.09 -15.27
C GLY A 109 -5.99 -12.04 -14.97
N LYS A 110 -5.29 -11.08 -15.57
CA LYS A 110 -3.87 -10.86 -15.34
C LYS A 110 -3.51 -9.38 -15.47
N PHE A 111 -2.35 -9.02 -14.92
CA PHE A 111 -1.76 -7.73 -15.18
C PHE A 111 -1.33 -7.57 -16.64
N ARG A 112 -1.28 -6.34 -17.08
CA ARG A 112 -0.74 -5.95 -18.39
C ARG A 112 0.09 -4.69 -18.23
N VAL A 113 1.36 -4.74 -18.56
CA VAL A 113 2.20 -3.54 -18.67
C VAL A 113 1.81 -2.80 -19.94
N LEU A 114 1.49 -1.52 -19.82
CA LEU A 114 0.96 -0.67 -20.89
C LEU A 114 2.05 0.19 -21.52
N SER A 115 2.89 0.79 -20.69
CA SER A 115 4.03 1.60 -21.16
C SER A 115 5.08 1.76 -20.07
N SER A 116 6.33 1.95 -20.51
CA SER A 116 7.39 2.53 -19.72
C SER A 116 7.76 3.85 -20.41
N GLU A 117 7.26 4.97 -19.88
CA GLU A 117 7.70 6.27 -20.37
C GLU A 117 9.09 6.58 -19.82
N LEU A 118 10.04 6.77 -20.71
CA LEU A 118 11.31 7.40 -20.37
C LEU A 118 10.99 8.85 -20.00
N GLY A 119 11.29 9.24 -18.77
CA GLY A 119 11.22 10.65 -18.40
C GLY A 119 12.04 11.50 -19.36
N ILE A 120 11.63 12.75 -19.56
CA ILE A 120 12.33 13.72 -20.41
C ILE A 120 13.81 13.73 -20.01
N PRO A 121 14.75 13.44 -20.93
CA PRO A 121 16.17 13.51 -20.60
C PRO A 121 16.50 14.93 -20.12
N PRO A 122 17.39 15.09 -19.13
CA PRO A 122 17.77 16.39 -18.65
C PRO A 122 18.34 17.21 -19.81
N GLN A 123 17.79 18.40 -19.99
CA GLN A 123 18.22 19.32 -21.07
C GLN A 123 19.69 19.77 -20.95
N ASN A 124 20.34 19.39 -19.85
CA ASN A 124 21.77 19.70 -19.63
C ASN A 124 22.58 18.40 -19.65
N PRO A 125 23.43 18.18 -20.68
CA PRO A 125 24.28 16.98 -20.81
C PRO A 125 25.35 16.85 -19.71
N LYS A 126 25.57 17.89 -18.91
CA LYS A 126 26.49 17.86 -17.74
C LYS A 126 25.80 17.45 -16.43
N SER A 127 24.49 17.27 -16.42
CA SER A 127 23.75 16.78 -15.26
C SER A 127 24.04 15.28 -15.08
N LYS A 128 24.71 14.92 -13.97
CA LYS A 128 24.86 13.51 -13.52
C LYS A 128 23.56 12.89 -13.02
N SER A 129 22.41 13.54 -13.20
CA SER A 129 21.12 12.97 -12.85
C SER A 129 20.78 11.87 -13.85
N LYS A 130 21.09 10.62 -13.48
CA LYS A 130 20.48 9.44 -14.11
C LYS A 130 18.97 9.65 -14.14
N VAL A 131 18.34 9.36 -15.28
CA VAL A 131 16.91 9.47 -15.56
C VAL A 131 16.10 8.90 -14.37
N ARG A 132 15.70 9.78 -13.43
CA ARG A 132 14.97 9.38 -12.21
C ARG A 132 13.46 9.41 -12.34
N ASN A 133 12.92 9.74 -13.52
CA ASN A 133 11.48 9.92 -13.73
C ASN A 133 10.94 8.94 -14.76
N ARG A 134 11.30 7.66 -14.66
CA ARG A 134 10.57 6.64 -15.41
C ARG A 134 9.22 6.44 -14.76
N LYS A 135 8.17 6.57 -15.55
CA LYS A 135 6.80 6.23 -15.20
C LYS A 135 6.47 4.91 -15.87
N PHE A 136 6.12 3.92 -15.09
CA PHE A 136 5.65 2.64 -15.57
C PHE A 136 4.15 2.55 -15.36
N ILE A 137 3.42 2.20 -16.40
CA ILE A 137 1.95 2.12 -16.35
C ILE A 137 1.54 0.67 -16.56
N TYR A 138 0.67 0.19 -15.70
CA TYR A 138 0.05 -1.12 -15.83
C TYR A 138 -1.46 -1.05 -15.65
N GLY A 139 -2.13 -2.08 -16.08
CA GLY A 139 -3.56 -2.27 -15.93
C GLY A 139 -3.90 -3.74 -15.94
N PHE A 140 -5.14 -4.05 -16.31
CA PHE A 140 -5.66 -5.40 -16.27
C PHE A 140 -6.08 -5.87 -17.66
N GLN A 141 -5.84 -7.13 -17.93
CA GLN A 141 -6.41 -7.87 -19.04
C GLN A 141 -7.29 -8.97 -18.47
N VAL A 142 -8.54 -8.99 -18.87
CA VAL A 142 -9.50 -10.01 -18.46
C VAL A 142 -9.97 -10.74 -19.69
N ALA A 143 -10.04 -12.06 -19.62
CA ALA A 143 -10.59 -12.91 -20.67
C ALA A 143 -12.10 -12.64 -20.87
N SER A 144 -12.82 -13.51 -21.54
CA SER A 144 -14.26 -13.34 -21.77
C SER A 144 -15.04 -13.35 -20.45
N TYR A 145 -15.94 -12.40 -20.29
CA TYR A 145 -16.84 -12.28 -19.16
C TYR A 145 -18.22 -11.79 -19.63
N ASP A 146 -19.25 -12.01 -18.84
CA ASP A 146 -20.62 -11.55 -19.19
C ASP A 146 -20.75 -10.05 -18.89
N LYS A 147 -20.86 -9.23 -19.92
CA LYS A 147 -20.94 -7.76 -19.83
C LYS A 147 -22.25 -7.25 -19.20
N ARG A 148 -23.21 -8.12 -18.92
CA ARG A 148 -24.46 -7.77 -18.25
C ARG A 148 -24.30 -7.65 -16.72
N TYR A 149 -23.27 -8.30 -16.16
CA TYR A 149 -23.00 -8.31 -14.73
C TYR A 149 -21.73 -7.51 -14.40
N PRO A 150 -21.64 -6.94 -13.20
CA PRO A 150 -20.41 -6.31 -12.75
C PRO A 150 -19.26 -7.33 -12.74
N LEU A 151 -18.06 -6.85 -13.08
CA LEU A 151 -16.82 -7.59 -12.93
C LEU A 151 -16.08 -7.04 -11.74
N VAL A 152 -15.63 -7.89 -10.85
CA VAL A 152 -14.79 -7.51 -9.71
C VAL A 152 -13.37 -7.98 -9.99
N ILE A 153 -12.43 -7.06 -9.88
CA ILE A 153 -10.98 -7.32 -9.90
C ILE A 153 -10.51 -7.07 -8.48
N ASP A 154 -10.08 -8.13 -7.82
CA ASP A 154 -9.54 -8.15 -6.47
C ASP A 154 -8.02 -8.37 -6.58
N PRO A 155 -7.21 -7.29 -6.55
CA PRO A 155 -5.76 -7.43 -6.56
C PRO A 155 -5.35 -7.97 -5.20
N VAL A 156 -4.83 -9.19 -5.16
CA VAL A 156 -4.38 -9.82 -3.93
C VAL A 156 -3.31 -8.95 -3.27
N LEU A 157 -3.64 -8.38 -2.13
CA LEU A 157 -2.70 -7.70 -1.26
C LEU A 157 -2.12 -8.77 -0.34
N GLU A 158 -0.80 -9.00 -0.38
CA GLU A 158 -0.20 -10.04 0.46
C GLU A 158 -0.41 -9.76 1.94
N TYR A 159 -0.18 -8.50 2.36
CA TYR A 159 -0.63 -8.02 3.67
C TYR A 159 -0.66 -6.48 3.72
N SER A 160 -1.46 -5.97 4.66
CA SER A 160 -1.44 -4.58 5.09
C SER A 160 -1.62 -4.56 6.60
N THR A 161 -0.75 -3.84 7.30
CA THR A 161 -0.79 -3.79 8.77
C THR A 161 -0.55 -2.36 9.25
N TYR A 162 -1.04 -2.07 10.45
CA TYR A 162 -0.71 -0.85 11.15
C TYR A 162 0.58 -1.04 11.94
N LEU A 163 1.44 -0.04 11.94
CA LEU A 163 2.64 0.02 12.75
C LEU A 163 2.66 1.37 13.46
N GLY A 164 2.51 1.33 14.77
CA GLY A 164 2.44 2.54 15.59
C GLY A 164 1.90 2.26 16.99
N GLY A 165 1.92 3.27 17.84
CA GLY A 165 1.34 3.27 19.16
C GLY A 165 0.29 4.36 19.33
N SER A 166 0.17 4.93 20.53
CA SER A 166 -0.85 5.94 20.87
C SER A 166 -0.46 7.38 20.51
N GLY A 167 0.81 7.63 20.21
CA GLY A 167 1.35 8.95 19.86
C GLY A 167 1.38 9.23 18.36
N ASN A 168 2.25 10.16 17.96
CA ASN A 168 2.49 10.43 16.54
C ASN A 168 3.58 9.50 16.01
N ASP A 169 3.27 8.73 14.98
CA ASP A 169 4.17 7.77 14.36
C ASP A 169 4.34 8.10 12.88
N HIS A 170 5.57 8.14 12.43
CA HIS A 170 5.91 8.48 11.04
C HIS A 170 6.83 7.42 10.45
N GLY A 171 6.31 6.58 9.55
CA GLY A 171 7.12 5.72 8.70
C GLY A 171 7.73 6.56 7.56
N ILE A 172 9.04 6.53 7.42
CA ILE A 172 9.77 7.37 6.44
C ILE A 172 10.32 6.54 5.29
N HIS A 173 10.88 5.37 5.60
CA HIS A 173 11.48 4.48 4.60
C HIS A 173 11.04 3.05 4.82
N MET A 174 10.96 2.32 3.73
CA MET A 174 10.71 0.88 3.72
C MET A 174 11.63 0.20 2.72
N ALA A 175 12.11 -0.98 3.07
CA ALA A 175 12.82 -1.91 2.20
C ALA A 175 12.30 -3.32 2.44
N ILE A 176 12.47 -4.21 1.45
CA ILE A 176 12.06 -5.62 1.55
C ILE A 176 13.29 -6.47 1.29
N ASP A 177 13.54 -7.49 2.10
CA ASP A 177 14.64 -8.43 1.88
C ASP A 177 14.24 -9.56 0.90
N GLY A 178 15.23 -10.33 0.43
CA GLY A 178 15.00 -11.45 -0.50
C GLY A 178 14.14 -12.59 0.05
N LEU A 179 13.73 -12.54 1.33
CA LEU A 179 12.79 -13.46 1.96
C LEU A 179 11.38 -12.85 2.08
N GLY A 180 11.17 -11.63 1.58
CA GLY A 180 9.89 -10.93 1.64
C GLY A 180 9.63 -10.17 2.96
N ASN A 181 10.58 -10.12 3.90
CA ASN A 181 10.37 -9.37 5.14
C ASN A 181 10.52 -7.87 4.89
N ALA A 182 9.63 -7.07 5.46
CA ALA A 182 9.66 -5.62 5.35
C ALA A 182 10.46 -4.99 6.50
N TYR A 183 11.37 -4.09 6.17
CA TYR A 183 12.09 -3.22 7.12
C TYR A 183 11.47 -1.84 7.02
N VAL A 184 10.90 -1.37 8.11
CA VAL A 184 10.32 -0.03 8.21
C VAL A 184 11.13 0.79 9.18
N THR A 185 11.50 2.00 8.77
CA THR A 185 12.20 2.97 9.61
C THR A 185 11.46 4.29 9.64
N GLY A 186 11.58 4.99 10.75
CA GLY A 186 10.91 6.26 10.95
C GLY A 186 11.19 6.83 12.32
N TYR A 187 10.27 7.66 12.82
CA TYR A 187 10.34 8.22 14.16
C TYR A 187 8.95 8.22 14.82
N THR A 188 8.94 8.12 16.14
CA THR A 188 7.74 7.95 16.95
C THR A 188 7.79 8.77 18.22
N GLN A 189 6.66 9.33 18.63
CA GLN A 189 6.43 9.87 19.98
C GLN A 189 5.69 8.89 20.90
N SER A 190 5.30 7.73 20.37
CA SER A 190 4.57 6.72 21.13
C SER A 190 5.47 6.09 22.17
N THR A 191 5.03 6.05 23.41
CA THR A 191 5.70 5.31 24.50
C THR A 191 5.32 3.82 24.51
N ASP A 192 4.28 3.48 23.76
CA ASP A 192 3.71 2.15 23.55
C ASP A 192 3.88 1.65 22.11
N PHE A 193 4.86 2.19 21.36
CA PHE A 193 5.19 1.68 20.02
C PHE A 193 5.54 0.19 20.10
N PRO A 194 5.01 -0.66 19.22
CA PRO A 194 5.19 -2.11 19.33
C PRO A 194 6.67 -2.49 19.16
N THR A 195 7.20 -3.17 20.15
CA THR A 195 8.59 -3.65 20.18
C THR A 195 8.65 -5.17 20.19
N ALA A 196 9.69 -5.72 19.56
CA ALA A 196 9.98 -7.15 19.55
C ALA A 196 11.50 -7.33 19.49
N SER A 197 12.07 -8.20 20.33
CA SER A 197 13.52 -8.45 20.41
C SER A 197 14.34 -7.14 20.43
N ALA A 198 13.83 -6.14 21.14
CA ALA A 198 14.28 -4.77 21.05
C ALA A 198 15.67 -4.57 21.68
N TYR A 199 16.56 -3.83 21.02
CA TYR A 199 17.75 -3.26 21.64
C TYR A 199 17.35 -2.23 22.71
N ARG A 200 16.36 -1.36 22.40
CA ARG A 200 15.75 -0.41 23.32
C ARG A 200 14.24 -0.58 23.26
N GLY A 201 13.64 -0.97 24.37
CA GLY A 201 12.21 -1.32 24.47
C GLY A 201 11.28 -0.16 24.82
N SER A 202 11.81 1.06 25.02
CA SER A 202 11.00 2.22 25.40
C SER A 202 11.51 3.50 24.77
N ASN A 203 10.60 4.45 24.57
CA ASN A 203 10.92 5.82 24.17
C ASN A 203 11.74 6.50 25.29
N ALA A 204 12.75 7.27 24.91
CA ALA A 204 13.66 7.96 25.85
C ALA A 204 13.32 9.44 26.01
N GLY A 205 12.43 9.99 25.18
CA GLY A 205 11.94 11.38 25.25
C GLY A 205 11.77 11.97 23.85
N GLY A 206 10.79 12.86 23.70
CA GLY A 206 10.53 13.48 22.39
C GLY A 206 10.16 12.47 21.29
N TYR A 207 10.65 12.71 20.10
CA TYR A 207 10.63 11.74 19.01
C TYR A 207 11.86 10.84 19.07
N ASP A 208 11.68 9.54 19.13
CA ASP A 208 12.76 8.57 18.91
C ASP A 208 12.63 7.94 17.51
N ALA A 209 13.75 7.71 16.85
CA ALA A 209 13.78 6.88 15.66
C ALA A 209 13.38 5.44 16.00
N PHE A 210 12.87 4.72 15.01
CA PHE A 210 12.62 3.28 15.14
C PHE A 210 13.10 2.51 13.92
N VAL A 211 13.39 1.23 14.14
CA VAL A 211 13.60 0.23 13.10
C VAL A 211 12.74 -0.98 13.42
N THR A 212 11.92 -1.37 12.47
CA THR A 212 11.02 -2.53 12.62
C THR A 212 11.20 -3.47 11.43
N LYS A 213 11.36 -4.76 11.70
CA LYS A 213 11.30 -5.83 10.70
C LYS A 213 10.02 -6.62 10.89
N ILE A 214 9.20 -6.64 9.84
CA ILE A 214 7.93 -7.37 9.78
C ILE A 214 8.15 -8.63 8.95
N SER A 215 7.55 -9.76 9.37
CA SER A 215 7.59 -11.02 8.62
C SER A 215 7.01 -10.86 7.20
N ALA A 216 7.41 -11.73 6.29
CA ALA A 216 6.91 -11.76 4.92
C ALA A 216 5.37 -11.93 4.84
N SER A 217 4.76 -12.59 5.81
CA SER A 217 3.30 -12.73 5.96
C SER A 217 2.62 -11.51 6.60
N GLY A 218 3.38 -10.55 7.11
CA GLY A 218 2.85 -9.34 7.76
C GLY A 218 2.21 -9.55 9.13
N ASP A 219 2.27 -10.76 9.69
CA ASP A 219 1.58 -11.16 10.91
C ASP A 219 2.44 -11.11 12.17
N ALA A 220 3.74 -10.90 12.03
CA ALA A 220 4.68 -10.87 13.15
C ALA A 220 5.75 -9.79 13.01
N LEU A 221 6.13 -9.21 14.13
CA LEU A 221 7.35 -8.42 14.26
C LEU A 221 8.52 -9.36 14.54
N ILE A 222 9.49 -9.42 13.61
CA ILE A 222 10.72 -10.20 13.80
C ILE A 222 11.64 -9.47 14.78
N TYR A 223 11.80 -8.18 14.60
CA TYR A 223 12.30 -7.26 15.62
C TYR A 223 11.70 -5.86 15.43
N SER A 224 11.63 -5.10 16.51
CA SER A 224 11.23 -3.70 16.50
C SER A 224 11.83 -3.01 17.71
N THR A 225 12.52 -1.89 17.50
CA THR A 225 13.28 -1.20 18.53
C THR A 225 13.24 0.31 18.34
N TYR A 226 13.26 1.04 19.46
CA TYR A 226 13.57 2.46 19.45
C TYR A 226 15.07 2.68 19.31
N LEU A 227 15.43 3.81 18.72
CA LEU A 227 16.80 4.32 18.61
C LEU A 227 16.76 5.83 18.83
N GLY A 228 17.20 6.27 20.02
CA GLY A 228 17.19 7.70 20.34
C GLY A 228 17.63 8.00 21.78
N GLY A 229 17.56 9.24 22.18
CA GLY A 229 17.95 9.78 23.47
C GLY A 229 16.81 10.59 24.11
N SER A 230 17.16 11.54 25.01
CA SER A 230 16.18 12.37 25.70
C SER A 230 15.64 13.55 24.87
N ALA A 231 16.17 13.78 23.69
CA ALA A 231 15.73 14.81 22.75
C ALA A 231 15.02 14.19 21.53
N ASP A 232 14.61 15.01 20.58
CA ASP A 232 14.03 14.52 19.32
C ASP A 232 15.11 13.91 18.43
N ASP A 233 14.95 12.63 18.10
CA ASP A 233 15.80 11.87 17.21
C ASP A 233 15.07 11.49 15.94
N PHE A 234 15.44 12.10 14.84
CA PHE A 234 14.86 11.85 13.52
C PHE A 234 15.79 11.02 12.64
N MET A 235 15.24 10.03 11.94
CA MET A 235 15.99 9.33 10.91
C MET A 235 16.20 10.25 9.73
N VAL A 236 17.44 10.67 9.51
CA VAL A 236 17.86 11.36 8.30
C VAL A 236 18.32 10.31 7.29
N LYS A 237 17.92 10.47 6.03
CA LYS A 237 18.30 9.58 4.93
C LYS A 237 19.81 9.38 4.88
N ALA A 238 20.24 8.16 5.03
CA ALA A 238 21.60 7.74 4.66
C ALA A 238 21.74 7.61 3.14
#